data_32b99e1043c1d91d2a316d8153584875
#
_entry.id   32b99e1043c1d91d2a316d8153584875
#
_cell.length_a   1.000
_cell.length_b   1.000
_cell.length_c   1.000
_cell.angle_alpha   90.00
_cell.angle_beta   90.00
_cell.angle_gamma   90.00
#
_symmetry.space_group_name_H-M   'P 1'
#
loop_
_entity.id
_entity.type
_entity.pdbx_description
1 polymer ?
#
loop_
_entity_poly.entity_id
_entity_poly.type
_entity_poly.pdbx_seq_one_letter_code
_entity_poly.pdbx_strand_id
1 'polypeptide(L)'
;MGLCGLVSFGNDAFGQGQPANVKLKTGGVQQGVITGVTASGVGINLTAGGSVTIPLAQIESVGMAAPLDFNNGVQAVAAKDLPRAAASIGAVVAKYKGLPTDWAQQATALAGFIALQSNDMARAELAFRDFKTFYPNAPEGKVGAAAIAASKKDFGSAKDLIGPIIEDALKQKDIPLANRFAFSRAFYISGQVKESENDRSGALEDYLRTTTIFYHDPSAVASAQERADALRKSKVTVP
;
A
#
# COMPACT_ATOMS: atom_id res chain seq x y z
N MET A 1 -26.21 -15.15 -56.58
CA MET A 1 -26.47 -15.42 -55.16
C MET A 1 -25.12 -15.63 -54.48
N GLY A 2 -24.58 -14.58 -53.88
CA GLY A 2 -23.30 -14.62 -53.19
C GLY A 2 -23.55 -14.65 -51.69
N LEU A 3 -23.12 -15.71 -51.01
CA LEU A 3 -23.09 -15.78 -49.54
C LEU A 3 -21.91 -14.94 -49.01
N CYS A 4 -22.22 -13.83 -48.36
CA CYS A 4 -21.27 -13.07 -47.55
C CYS A 4 -21.08 -13.81 -46.24
N GLY A 5 -19.93 -14.47 -46.05
CA GLY A 5 -19.53 -15.06 -44.78
C GLY A 5 -19.19 -13.94 -43.78
N LEU A 6 -20.02 -13.78 -42.75
CA LEU A 6 -19.72 -12.98 -41.58
C LEU A 6 -18.64 -13.71 -40.74
N VAL A 7 -17.41 -13.21 -40.80
CA VAL A 7 -16.36 -13.60 -39.84
C VAL A 7 -16.67 -12.93 -38.53
N SER A 8 -17.23 -13.70 -37.60
CA SER A 8 -17.41 -13.28 -36.19
C SER A 8 -16.03 -13.22 -35.58
N PHE A 9 -15.51 -12.03 -35.33
CA PHE A 9 -14.40 -11.83 -34.39
C PHE A 9 -14.92 -12.10 -33.00
N GLY A 10 -14.63 -13.28 -32.48
CA GLY A 10 -14.83 -13.61 -31.09
C GLY A 10 -14.07 -12.62 -30.23
N ASN A 11 -14.80 -11.83 -29.45
CA ASN A 11 -14.25 -11.05 -28.34
C ASN A 11 -13.81 -12.03 -27.25
N ASP A 12 -12.59 -12.54 -27.33
CA ASP A 12 -11.92 -13.16 -26.18
C ASP A 12 -11.53 -12.07 -25.19
N ALA A 13 -12.52 -11.57 -24.45
CA ALA A 13 -12.40 -10.56 -23.40
C ALA A 13 -11.92 -11.19 -22.06
N PHE A 14 -11.15 -12.25 -22.12
CA PHE A 14 -10.56 -12.88 -20.93
C PHE A 14 -9.04 -12.77 -20.98
N GLY A 15 -8.48 -11.84 -20.18
CA GLY A 15 -7.07 -11.93 -19.77
C GLY A 15 -6.07 -11.02 -20.44
N GLN A 16 -6.44 -9.92 -21.08
CA GLN A 16 -5.45 -8.91 -21.42
C GLN A 16 -5.07 -8.16 -20.15
N GLY A 17 -3.92 -8.53 -19.55
CA GLY A 17 -3.31 -7.78 -18.47
C GLY A 17 -3.07 -6.32 -18.91
N GLN A 18 -2.96 -5.42 -17.93
CA GLN A 18 -2.75 -4.01 -18.22
C GLN A 18 -1.41 -3.78 -18.93
N PRO A 19 -1.36 -2.90 -19.97
CA PRO A 19 -0.12 -2.53 -20.63
C PRO A 19 0.83 -1.83 -19.66
N ALA A 20 2.11 -2.14 -19.79
CA ALA A 20 3.18 -1.59 -18.99
C ALA A 20 4.33 -1.11 -19.89
N ASN A 21 5.02 -0.06 -19.44
CA ASN A 21 6.28 0.42 -19.96
C ASN A 21 7.38 0.18 -18.91
N VAL A 22 8.29 -0.73 -19.16
CA VAL A 22 9.41 -1.03 -18.28
C VAL A 22 10.64 -0.32 -18.80
N LYS A 23 11.09 0.75 -18.12
CA LYS A 23 12.30 1.49 -18.42
C LYS A 23 13.50 0.80 -17.79
N LEU A 24 14.51 0.54 -18.58
CA LEU A 24 15.76 -0.09 -18.14
C LEU A 24 16.79 0.96 -17.75
N LYS A 25 17.64 0.64 -16.78
CA LYS A 25 18.79 1.50 -16.38
C LYS A 25 19.76 1.77 -17.54
N THR A 26 19.76 0.92 -18.55
CA THR A 26 20.53 1.10 -19.79
C THR A 26 19.91 2.07 -20.79
N GLY A 27 18.71 2.63 -20.46
CA GLY A 27 17.99 3.61 -21.28
C GLY A 27 16.95 3.00 -22.24
N GLY A 28 16.86 1.69 -22.40
CA GLY A 28 15.83 1.05 -23.23
C GLY A 28 14.47 0.99 -22.53
N VAL A 29 13.38 0.93 -23.30
CA VAL A 29 12.02 0.71 -22.81
C VAL A 29 11.45 -0.56 -23.41
N GLN A 30 10.93 -1.45 -22.57
CA GLN A 30 10.20 -2.64 -22.96
C GLN A 30 8.72 -2.38 -22.75
N GLN A 31 7.91 -2.60 -23.82
CA GLN A 31 6.46 -2.41 -23.77
C GLN A 31 5.76 -3.76 -23.87
N GLY A 32 4.75 -3.96 -23.02
CA GLY A 32 4.02 -5.22 -23.02
C GLY A 32 3.09 -5.36 -21.82
N VAL A 33 2.73 -6.59 -21.51
CA VAL A 33 1.87 -6.96 -20.38
C VAL A 33 2.69 -7.70 -19.34
N ILE A 34 2.71 -7.19 -18.11
CA ILE A 34 3.39 -7.87 -16.99
C ILE A 34 2.61 -9.13 -16.65
N THR A 35 3.29 -10.27 -16.70
CA THR A 35 2.73 -11.59 -16.33
C THR A 35 2.86 -11.88 -14.84
N GLY A 36 3.87 -11.30 -14.18
CA GLY A 36 4.10 -11.42 -12.74
C GLY A 36 5.50 -10.99 -12.35
N VAL A 37 5.77 -11.04 -11.03
CA VAL A 37 7.08 -10.78 -10.45
C VAL A 37 7.54 -12.04 -9.70
N THR A 38 8.77 -12.45 -9.94
CA THR A 38 9.41 -13.62 -9.32
C THR A 38 10.74 -13.22 -8.72
N ALA A 39 11.43 -14.14 -8.07
CA ALA A 39 12.79 -13.91 -7.59
C ALA A 39 13.78 -13.62 -8.73
N SER A 40 13.52 -14.10 -9.96
CA SER A 40 14.36 -13.85 -11.13
C SER A 40 14.09 -12.49 -11.80
N GLY A 41 12.96 -11.85 -11.53
CA GLY A 41 12.61 -10.54 -12.08
C GLY A 41 11.15 -10.41 -12.48
N VAL A 42 10.89 -9.43 -13.35
CA VAL A 42 9.58 -9.11 -13.91
C VAL A 42 9.39 -9.83 -15.22
N GLY A 43 8.40 -10.72 -15.28
CA GLY A 43 7.95 -11.36 -16.53
C GLY A 43 7.08 -10.40 -17.34
N ILE A 44 7.36 -10.25 -18.62
CA ILE A 44 6.59 -9.40 -19.54
C ILE A 44 6.38 -10.10 -20.89
N ASN A 45 5.13 -10.10 -21.36
CA ASN A 45 4.79 -10.43 -22.73
C ASN A 45 4.92 -9.16 -23.57
N LEU A 46 5.87 -9.13 -24.49
CA LEU A 46 6.20 -7.95 -25.27
C LEU A 46 5.12 -7.66 -26.35
N THR A 47 4.82 -6.39 -26.55
CA THR A 47 3.92 -5.95 -27.63
C THR A 47 4.48 -6.33 -29.01
N ALA A 48 5.80 -6.36 -29.18
CA ALA A 48 6.47 -6.79 -30.39
C ALA A 48 6.47 -8.31 -30.61
N GLY A 49 5.94 -9.08 -29.66
CA GLY A 49 5.89 -10.53 -29.63
C GLY A 49 6.97 -11.16 -28.75
N GLY A 50 6.67 -12.35 -28.23
CA GLY A 50 7.53 -13.08 -27.32
C GLY A 50 7.40 -12.66 -25.85
N SER A 51 8.11 -13.37 -24.98
CA SER A 51 8.13 -13.13 -23.53
C SER A 51 9.56 -13.01 -23.05
N VAL A 52 9.79 -12.13 -22.07
CA VAL A 52 11.10 -11.93 -21.45
C VAL A 52 10.93 -11.76 -19.93
N THR A 53 11.95 -12.19 -19.19
CA THR A 53 12.06 -11.86 -17.75
C THR A 53 13.18 -10.84 -17.58
N ILE A 54 12.84 -9.68 -17.01
CA ILE A 54 13.76 -8.58 -16.78
C ILE A 54 14.15 -8.58 -15.30
N PRO A 55 15.43 -8.78 -14.95
CA PRO A 55 15.89 -8.70 -13.57
C PRO A 55 15.54 -7.36 -12.92
N LEU A 56 14.99 -7.37 -11.69
CA LEU A 56 14.63 -6.14 -10.97
C LEU A 56 15.77 -5.13 -10.88
N ALA A 57 17.01 -5.62 -10.72
CA ALA A 57 18.21 -4.78 -10.68
C ALA A 57 18.46 -3.96 -11.96
N GLN A 58 17.93 -4.40 -13.11
CA GLN A 58 18.06 -3.71 -14.40
C GLN A 58 16.92 -2.71 -14.66
N ILE A 59 15.86 -2.73 -13.85
CA ILE A 59 14.70 -1.85 -14.03
C ILE A 59 14.99 -0.51 -13.36
N GLU A 60 14.79 0.58 -14.09
CA GLU A 60 14.82 1.96 -13.58
C GLU A 60 13.43 2.34 -13.05
N SER A 61 12.38 2.12 -13.84
CA SER A 61 10.99 2.41 -13.47
C SER A 61 10.00 1.57 -14.27
N VAL A 62 8.78 1.45 -13.72
CA VAL A 62 7.66 0.80 -14.40
C VAL A 62 6.48 1.76 -14.46
N GLY A 63 6.08 2.13 -15.67
CA GLY A 63 4.86 2.87 -15.98
C GLY A 63 3.72 1.88 -16.23
N MET A 64 2.86 1.67 -15.23
CA MET A 64 1.70 0.80 -15.30
C MET A 64 0.62 1.35 -14.35
N ALA A 65 -0.62 1.43 -14.82
CA ALA A 65 -1.74 1.80 -13.96
C ALA A 65 -1.97 0.73 -12.87
N ALA A 66 -2.52 1.15 -11.73
CA ALA A 66 -2.90 0.21 -10.69
C ALA A 66 -4.00 -0.75 -11.22
N PRO A 67 -3.90 -2.05 -10.94
CA PRO A 67 -4.94 -3.01 -11.33
C PRO A 67 -6.27 -2.71 -10.65
N LEU A 68 -7.37 -3.13 -11.27
CA LEU A 68 -8.71 -2.94 -10.71
C LEU A 68 -8.85 -3.55 -9.30
N ASP A 69 -8.23 -4.71 -9.07
CA ASP A 69 -8.22 -5.37 -7.76
C ASP A 69 -7.55 -4.52 -6.67
N PHE A 70 -6.54 -3.70 -7.01
CA PHE A 70 -5.97 -2.76 -6.06
C PHE A 70 -7.02 -1.73 -5.62
N ASN A 71 -7.71 -1.10 -6.59
CA ASN A 71 -8.73 -0.10 -6.29
C ASN A 71 -9.91 -0.70 -5.51
N ASN A 72 -10.36 -1.91 -5.89
CA ASN A 72 -11.41 -2.65 -5.18
C ASN A 72 -10.99 -2.98 -3.74
N GLY A 73 -9.73 -3.38 -3.54
CA GLY A 73 -9.18 -3.66 -2.22
C GLY A 73 -9.12 -2.41 -1.34
N VAL A 74 -8.66 -1.28 -1.88
CA VAL A 74 -8.65 0.02 -1.18
C VAL A 74 -10.05 0.46 -0.78
N GLN A 75 -11.04 0.32 -1.68
CA GLN A 75 -12.44 0.63 -1.38
C GLN A 75 -13.00 -0.30 -0.30
N ALA A 76 -12.69 -1.59 -0.34
CA ALA A 76 -13.12 -2.56 0.66
C ALA A 76 -12.52 -2.26 2.04
N VAL A 77 -11.27 -1.82 2.11
CA VAL A 77 -10.64 -1.35 3.36
C VAL A 77 -11.39 -0.14 3.92
N ALA A 78 -11.71 0.85 3.10
CA ALA A 78 -12.45 2.04 3.51
C ALA A 78 -13.87 1.69 4.02
N ALA A 79 -14.50 0.66 3.41
CA ALA A 79 -15.79 0.13 3.81
C ALA A 79 -15.72 -0.86 5.00
N LYS A 80 -14.51 -1.15 5.53
CA LYS A 80 -14.24 -2.15 6.59
C LYS A 80 -14.65 -3.58 6.22
N ASP A 81 -14.78 -3.87 4.93
CA ASP A 81 -14.99 -5.22 4.42
C ASP A 81 -13.63 -5.94 4.31
N LEU A 82 -13.11 -6.37 5.47
CA LEU A 82 -11.78 -6.99 5.57
C LEU A 82 -11.64 -8.29 4.74
N PRO A 83 -12.65 -9.18 4.65
CA PRO A 83 -12.56 -10.35 3.79
C PRO A 83 -12.38 -9.98 2.31
N ARG A 84 -13.17 -9.05 1.79
CA ARG A 84 -13.06 -8.57 0.41
C ARG A 84 -11.74 -7.82 0.18
N ALA A 85 -11.30 -6.99 1.14
CA ALA A 85 -10.03 -6.30 1.09
C ALA A 85 -8.86 -7.29 0.99
N ALA A 86 -8.86 -8.33 1.85
CA ALA A 86 -7.82 -9.36 1.87
C ALA A 86 -7.78 -10.16 0.55
N ALA A 87 -8.93 -10.50 -0.02
CA ALA A 87 -9.00 -11.20 -1.30
C ALA A 87 -8.44 -10.36 -2.45
N SER A 88 -8.90 -9.10 -2.58
CA SER A 88 -8.49 -8.22 -3.68
C SER A 88 -7.02 -7.81 -3.56
N ILE A 89 -6.57 -7.36 -2.38
CA ILE A 89 -5.16 -6.99 -2.16
C ILE A 89 -4.26 -8.23 -2.25
N GLY A 90 -4.70 -9.38 -1.77
CA GLY A 90 -3.98 -10.65 -1.88
C GLY A 90 -3.70 -11.04 -3.33
N ALA A 91 -4.68 -10.88 -4.24
CA ALA A 91 -4.50 -11.13 -5.68
C ALA A 91 -3.44 -10.20 -6.29
N VAL A 92 -3.45 -8.90 -5.92
CA VAL A 92 -2.44 -7.93 -6.36
C VAL A 92 -1.05 -8.31 -5.86
N VAL A 93 -0.91 -8.60 -4.57
CA VAL A 93 0.37 -8.98 -3.95
C VAL A 93 0.92 -10.27 -4.54
N ALA A 94 0.07 -11.28 -4.78
CA ALA A 94 0.49 -12.53 -5.38
C ALA A 94 1.15 -12.35 -6.76
N LYS A 95 0.69 -11.37 -7.54
CA LYS A 95 1.17 -11.13 -8.90
C LYS A 95 2.24 -10.06 -9.01
N TYR A 96 2.19 -9.02 -8.18
CA TYR A 96 2.95 -7.79 -8.40
C TYR A 96 3.88 -7.40 -7.23
N LYS A 97 3.96 -8.20 -6.16
CA LYS A 97 4.88 -7.94 -5.03
C LYS A 97 6.33 -7.82 -5.55
N GLY A 98 6.99 -6.72 -5.20
CA GLY A 98 8.33 -6.41 -5.68
C GLY A 98 8.41 -5.58 -6.95
N LEU A 99 7.27 -5.32 -7.63
CA LEU A 99 7.25 -4.40 -8.76
C LEU A 99 7.56 -2.96 -8.28
N PRO A 100 8.49 -2.22 -8.90
CA PRO A 100 8.85 -0.87 -8.46
C PRO A 100 7.82 0.17 -8.92
N THR A 101 6.62 0.09 -8.34
CA THR A 101 5.51 1.05 -8.50
C THR A 101 4.92 1.38 -7.14
N ASP A 102 4.43 2.62 -6.97
CA ASP A 102 3.85 3.07 -5.69
C ASP A 102 2.67 2.19 -5.27
N TRP A 103 1.78 1.83 -6.19
CA TRP A 103 0.62 1.01 -5.88
C TRP A 103 0.97 -0.43 -5.49
N ALA A 104 2.03 -1.05 -6.07
CA ALA A 104 2.47 -2.40 -5.68
C ALA A 104 3.12 -2.39 -4.30
N GLN A 105 3.89 -1.36 -3.99
CA GLN A 105 4.43 -1.10 -2.66
C GLN A 105 3.30 -0.93 -1.65
N GLN A 106 2.34 -0.04 -1.93
CA GLN A 106 1.17 0.19 -1.08
C GLN A 106 0.33 -1.08 -0.88
N ALA A 107 0.07 -1.86 -1.94
CA ALA A 107 -0.65 -3.13 -1.83
C ALA A 107 0.05 -4.11 -0.88
N THR A 108 1.39 -4.20 -1.00
CA THR A 108 2.19 -5.10 -0.16
C THR A 108 2.15 -4.66 1.32
N ALA A 109 2.24 -3.37 1.61
CA ALA A 109 2.08 -2.85 2.97
C ALA A 109 0.65 -3.05 3.49
N LEU A 110 -0.35 -2.75 2.65
CA LEU A 110 -1.77 -2.84 3.00
C LEU A 110 -2.18 -4.27 3.39
N ALA A 111 -1.60 -5.29 2.74
CA ALA A 111 -1.81 -6.69 3.13
C ALA A 111 -1.45 -6.95 4.61
N GLY A 112 -0.35 -6.38 5.10
CA GLY A 112 0.03 -6.46 6.50
C GLY A 112 -0.94 -5.74 7.43
N PHE A 113 -1.41 -4.54 7.06
CA PHE A 113 -2.37 -3.79 7.87
C PHE A 113 -3.76 -4.43 7.90
N ILE A 114 -4.22 -5.02 6.79
CA ILE A 114 -5.47 -5.81 6.77
C ILE A 114 -5.35 -7.00 7.72
N ALA A 115 -4.22 -7.70 7.73
CA ALA A 115 -3.97 -8.81 8.64
C ALA A 115 -4.02 -8.37 10.11
N LEU A 116 -3.41 -7.22 10.46
CA LEU A 116 -3.50 -6.65 11.81
C LEU A 116 -4.95 -6.33 12.21
N GLN A 117 -5.72 -5.72 11.31
CA GLN A 117 -7.14 -5.41 11.57
C GLN A 117 -8.00 -6.67 11.71
N SER A 118 -7.60 -7.78 11.07
CA SER A 118 -8.23 -9.09 11.18
C SER A 118 -7.75 -9.89 12.38
N ASN A 119 -6.91 -9.31 13.26
CA ASN A 119 -6.23 -9.98 14.37
C ASN A 119 -5.36 -11.18 13.96
N ASP A 120 -4.92 -11.24 12.72
CA ASP A 120 -4.00 -12.26 12.20
C ASP A 120 -2.55 -11.76 12.30
N MET A 121 -2.01 -11.82 13.52
CA MET A 121 -0.66 -11.33 13.81
C MET A 121 0.39 -12.08 13.00
N ALA A 122 0.24 -13.40 12.83
CA ALA A 122 1.22 -14.21 12.11
C ALA A 122 1.32 -13.79 10.64
N ARG A 123 0.17 -13.54 10.00
CA ARG A 123 0.11 -13.05 8.62
C ARG A 123 0.65 -11.63 8.50
N ALA A 124 0.38 -10.77 9.49
CA ALA A 124 0.91 -9.41 9.50
C ALA A 124 2.45 -9.39 9.58
N GLU A 125 3.04 -10.17 10.49
CA GLU A 125 4.49 -10.29 10.63
C GLU A 125 5.14 -10.84 9.35
N LEU A 126 4.52 -11.83 8.72
CA LEU A 126 4.98 -12.36 7.44
C LEU A 126 4.94 -11.29 6.34
N ALA A 127 3.82 -10.56 6.22
CA ALA A 127 3.65 -9.53 5.20
C ALA A 127 4.69 -8.40 5.33
N PHE A 128 4.96 -7.92 6.55
CA PHE A 128 5.96 -6.86 6.76
C PHE A 128 7.41 -7.34 6.65
N ARG A 129 7.69 -8.60 6.96
CA ARG A 129 8.98 -9.22 6.67
C ARG A 129 9.22 -9.30 5.16
N ASP A 130 8.23 -9.76 4.41
CA ASP A 130 8.26 -9.78 2.95
C ASP A 130 8.41 -8.36 2.39
N PHE A 131 7.63 -7.41 2.91
CA PHE A 131 7.72 -6.00 2.51
C PHE A 131 9.16 -5.47 2.62
N LYS A 132 9.81 -5.69 3.76
CA LYS A 132 11.20 -5.26 3.99
C LYS A 132 12.17 -5.89 2.99
N THR A 133 11.90 -7.12 2.56
CA THR A 133 12.75 -7.82 1.56
C THR A 133 12.65 -7.18 0.18
N PHE A 134 11.44 -6.81 -0.25
CA PHE A 134 11.21 -6.24 -1.58
C PHE A 134 11.39 -4.72 -1.65
N TYR A 135 11.14 -4.02 -0.55
CA TYR A 135 11.17 -2.55 -0.46
C TYR A 135 11.99 -2.09 0.76
N PRO A 136 13.31 -2.41 0.83
CA PRO A 136 14.12 -2.24 2.05
C PRO A 136 14.25 -0.78 2.51
N ASN A 137 14.15 0.17 1.60
CA ASN A 137 14.31 1.61 1.89
C ASN A 137 12.98 2.34 2.10
N ALA A 138 11.85 1.67 1.92
CA ALA A 138 10.53 2.29 2.02
C ALA A 138 10.12 2.47 3.50
N PRO A 139 9.57 3.63 3.88
CA PRO A 139 9.21 3.92 5.27
C PRO A 139 8.10 3.01 5.82
N GLU A 140 7.25 2.43 4.95
CA GLU A 140 6.17 1.53 5.33
C GLU A 140 6.67 0.29 6.09
N GLY A 141 7.90 -0.15 5.85
CA GLY A 141 8.49 -1.27 6.60
C GLY A 141 8.67 -0.93 8.09
N LYS A 142 9.12 0.29 8.42
CA LYS A 142 9.23 0.77 9.80
C LYS A 142 7.85 1.02 10.42
N VAL A 143 6.94 1.60 9.64
CA VAL A 143 5.55 1.85 10.07
C VAL A 143 4.82 0.54 10.34
N GLY A 144 5.04 -0.49 9.52
CA GLY A 144 4.50 -1.83 9.74
C GLY A 144 5.01 -2.47 11.03
N ALA A 145 6.33 -2.34 11.30
CA ALA A 145 6.90 -2.80 12.57
C ALA A 145 6.31 -2.05 13.77
N ALA A 146 6.12 -0.73 13.66
CA ALA A 146 5.49 0.08 14.69
C ALA A 146 4.02 -0.32 14.92
N ALA A 147 3.27 -0.63 13.85
CA ALA A 147 1.90 -1.11 13.96
C ALA A 147 1.81 -2.47 14.69
N ILE A 148 2.75 -3.37 14.42
CA ILE A 148 2.88 -4.64 15.16
C ILE A 148 3.16 -4.38 16.64
N ALA A 149 4.13 -3.51 16.96
CA ALA A 149 4.46 -3.14 18.33
C ALA A 149 3.25 -2.54 19.05
N ALA A 150 2.56 -1.57 18.45
CA ALA A 150 1.34 -0.98 19.00
C ALA A 150 0.22 -2.01 19.23
N SER A 151 0.04 -2.96 18.32
CA SER A 151 -0.93 -4.06 18.48
C SER A 151 -0.59 -4.99 19.65
N LYS A 152 0.70 -5.13 19.95
CA LYS A 152 1.20 -5.85 21.13
C LYS A 152 1.21 -4.99 22.40
N LYS A 153 0.75 -3.72 22.34
CA LYS A 153 0.79 -2.70 23.38
C LYS A 153 2.21 -2.30 23.79
N ASP A 154 3.20 -2.59 22.96
CA ASP A 154 4.57 -2.08 23.11
C ASP A 154 4.66 -0.68 22.48
N PHE A 155 4.07 0.29 23.18
CA PHE A 155 3.99 1.66 22.70
C PHE A 155 5.33 2.38 22.71
N GLY A 156 6.28 1.95 23.55
CA GLY A 156 7.66 2.46 23.55
C GLY A 156 8.35 2.17 22.22
N SER A 157 8.41 0.90 21.83
CA SER A 157 8.99 0.51 20.52
C SER A 157 8.23 1.13 19.35
N ALA A 158 6.90 1.24 19.42
CA ALA A 158 6.12 1.88 18.39
C ALA A 158 6.53 3.35 18.21
N LYS A 159 6.66 4.10 19.30
CA LYS A 159 7.08 5.51 19.32
C LYS A 159 8.46 5.72 18.70
N ASP A 160 9.44 4.89 19.10
CA ASP A 160 10.81 4.97 18.58
C ASP A 160 10.89 4.74 17.08
N LEU A 161 10.07 3.81 16.57
CA LEU A 161 10.03 3.49 15.14
C LEU A 161 9.40 4.58 14.29
N ILE A 162 8.33 5.25 14.78
CA ILE A 162 7.63 6.28 14.01
C ILE A 162 8.19 7.69 14.22
N GLY A 163 8.90 7.96 15.32
CA GLY A 163 9.41 9.29 15.65
C GLY A 163 10.14 9.96 14.48
N PRO A 164 11.17 9.34 13.91
CA PRO A 164 11.90 9.91 12.76
C PRO A 164 11.01 10.14 11.53
N ILE A 165 9.97 9.31 11.31
CA ILE A 165 9.04 9.44 10.19
C ILE A 165 8.14 10.67 10.38
N ILE A 166 7.65 10.88 11.61
CA ILE A 166 6.83 12.04 11.97
C ILE A 166 7.64 13.33 11.88
N GLU A 167 8.88 13.33 12.39
CA GLU A 167 9.76 14.49 12.28
C GLU A 167 10.04 14.87 10.82
N ASP A 168 10.26 13.89 9.96
CA ASP A 168 10.44 14.12 8.53
C ASP A 168 9.16 14.71 7.92
N ALA A 169 7.99 14.13 8.21
CA ALA A 169 6.71 14.61 7.71
C ALA A 169 6.42 16.06 8.11
N LEU A 170 6.78 16.46 9.34
CA LEU A 170 6.55 17.83 9.84
C LEU A 170 7.51 18.87 9.26
N LYS A 171 8.67 18.45 8.75
CA LYS A 171 9.66 19.33 8.11
C LYS A 171 9.36 19.59 6.65
N GLN A 172 8.59 18.73 6.00
CA GLN A 172 8.33 18.83 4.57
C GLN A 172 7.21 19.82 4.27
N LYS A 173 7.48 20.76 3.36
CA LYS A 173 6.45 21.68 2.83
C LYS A 173 5.52 20.98 1.84
N ASP A 174 6.10 20.12 0.98
CA ASP A 174 5.39 19.30 0.01
C ASP A 174 5.65 17.83 0.33
N ILE A 175 4.58 17.08 0.52
CA ILE A 175 4.67 15.67 0.89
C ILE A 175 4.88 14.83 -0.37
N PRO A 176 6.04 14.14 -0.54
CA PRO A 176 6.28 13.25 -1.66
C PRO A 176 5.22 12.16 -1.75
N LEU A 177 4.74 11.87 -2.96
CA LEU A 177 3.71 10.85 -3.19
C LEU A 177 4.07 9.50 -2.54
N ALA A 178 5.33 9.09 -2.67
CA ALA A 178 5.83 7.84 -2.12
C ALA A 178 5.73 7.74 -0.58
N ASN A 179 5.74 8.87 0.15
CA ASN A 179 5.73 8.86 1.62
C ASN A 179 4.33 9.06 2.22
N ARG A 180 3.36 9.47 1.41
CA ARG A 180 2.04 9.87 1.91
C ARG A 180 1.33 8.78 2.70
N PHE A 181 1.40 7.55 2.21
CA PHE A 181 0.79 6.39 2.88
C PHE A 181 1.44 6.13 4.25
N ALA A 182 2.78 6.13 4.30
CA ALA A 182 3.54 5.91 5.53
C ALA A 182 3.27 7.01 6.56
N PHE A 183 3.24 8.28 6.15
CA PHE A 183 2.94 9.40 7.05
C PHE A 183 1.54 9.30 7.65
N SER A 184 0.54 8.97 6.82
CA SER A 184 -0.83 8.72 7.28
C SER A 184 -0.86 7.71 8.43
N ARG A 185 -0.24 6.57 8.24
CA ARG A 185 -0.19 5.51 9.23
C ARG A 185 0.64 5.88 10.47
N ALA A 186 1.76 6.57 10.28
CA ALA A 186 2.62 7.00 11.39
C ALA A 186 1.87 7.94 12.36
N PHE A 187 1.12 8.93 11.85
CA PHE A 187 0.31 9.80 12.69
C PHE A 187 -0.83 9.05 13.39
N TYR A 188 -1.48 8.09 12.72
CA TYR A 188 -2.47 7.24 13.39
C TYR A 188 -1.86 6.47 14.57
N ILE A 189 -0.69 5.84 14.38
CA ILE A 189 0.01 5.11 15.44
C ILE A 189 0.45 6.07 16.56
N SER A 190 0.93 7.28 16.20
CA SER A 190 1.28 8.31 17.20
C SER A 190 0.10 8.68 18.08
N GLY A 191 -1.09 8.83 17.48
CA GLY A 191 -2.31 9.03 18.25
C GLY A 191 -2.57 7.91 19.25
N GLN A 192 -2.38 6.65 18.84
CA GLN A 192 -2.52 5.49 19.76
C GLN A 192 -1.47 5.51 20.91
N VAL A 193 -0.22 5.86 20.60
CA VAL A 193 0.85 6.01 21.58
C VAL A 193 0.48 7.08 22.61
N LYS A 194 0.09 8.27 22.15
CA LYS A 194 -0.31 9.39 23.02
C LYS A 194 -1.52 9.07 23.89
N GLU A 195 -2.52 8.34 23.36
CA GLU A 195 -3.63 7.85 24.19
C GLU A 195 -3.13 6.93 25.30
N SER A 196 -2.17 6.04 25.02
CA SER A 196 -1.58 5.15 26.04
C SER A 196 -0.80 5.90 27.10
N GLU A 197 -0.22 7.05 26.76
CA GLU A 197 0.48 7.98 27.65
C GLU A 197 -0.49 8.95 28.37
N ASN A 198 -1.82 8.81 28.15
CA ASN A 198 -2.87 9.68 28.65
C ASN A 198 -2.81 11.14 28.11
N ASP A 199 -2.05 11.37 27.04
CA ASP A 199 -2.05 12.63 26.27
C ASP A 199 -3.20 12.63 25.27
N ARG A 200 -4.42 12.82 25.77
CA ARG A 200 -5.64 12.73 24.93
C ARG A 200 -5.76 13.89 23.95
N SER A 201 -5.25 15.07 24.29
CA SER A 201 -5.26 16.25 23.43
C SER A 201 -4.30 16.07 22.24
N GLY A 202 -3.06 15.64 22.53
CA GLY A 202 -2.10 15.34 21.48
C GLY A 202 -2.50 14.14 20.61
N ALA A 203 -3.19 13.14 21.20
CA ALA A 203 -3.75 12.03 20.43
C ALA A 203 -4.83 12.51 19.44
N LEU A 204 -5.76 13.37 19.91
CA LEU A 204 -6.77 13.97 19.05
C LEU A 204 -6.15 14.76 17.90
N GLU A 205 -5.10 15.53 18.17
CA GLU A 205 -4.37 16.28 17.14
C GLU A 205 -3.81 15.36 16.07
N ASP A 206 -3.14 14.26 16.44
CA ASP A 206 -2.55 13.33 15.49
C ASP A 206 -3.60 12.56 14.68
N TYR A 207 -4.72 12.18 15.29
CA TYR A 207 -5.85 11.61 14.56
C TYR A 207 -6.45 12.60 13.55
N LEU A 208 -6.55 13.88 13.92
CA LEU A 208 -7.00 14.92 13.00
C LEU A 208 -6.01 15.15 11.86
N ARG A 209 -4.70 15.15 12.12
CA ARG A 209 -3.67 15.20 11.06
C ARG A 209 -3.82 14.03 10.10
N THR A 210 -4.07 12.82 10.61
CA THR A 210 -4.32 11.62 9.77
C THR A 210 -5.53 11.81 8.86
N THR A 211 -6.60 12.45 9.34
CA THR A 211 -7.85 12.58 8.56
C THR A 211 -7.87 13.78 7.64
N THR A 212 -7.06 14.82 7.89
CA THR A 212 -7.13 16.11 7.15
C THR A 212 -5.90 16.39 6.29
N ILE A 213 -4.71 16.05 6.76
CA ILE A 213 -3.45 16.35 6.07
C ILE A 213 -2.89 15.09 5.39
N PHE A 214 -2.85 13.99 6.13
CA PHE A 214 -2.22 12.74 5.71
C PHE A 214 -3.26 11.65 5.38
N TYR A 215 -4.28 11.95 4.59
CA TYR A 215 -5.44 11.11 4.33
C TYR A 215 -5.23 9.99 3.29
N HIS A 216 -4.00 9.56 3.06
CA HIS A 216 -3.65 8.66 1.96
C HIS A 216 -3.68 7.16 2.32
N ASP A 217 -3.89 6.82 3.59
CA ASP A 217 -4.17 5.45 4.03
C ASP A 217 -5.64 5.34 4.48
N PRO A 218 -6.54 4.79 3.65
CA PRO A 218 -7.97 4.74 3.97
C PRO A 218 -8.27 4.00 5.27
N SER A 219 -7.48 2.98 5.60
CA SER A 219 -7.60 2.20 6.82
C SER A 219 -7.23 3.02 8.06
N ALA A 220 -6.11 3.76 7.99
CA ALA A 220 -5.70 4.67 9.06
C ALA A 220 -6.70 5.80 9.24
N VAL A 221 -7.18 6.40 8.14
CA VAL A 221 -8.19 7.47 8.16
C VAL A 221 -9.48 7.02 8.84
N ALA A 222 -10.04 5.87 8.44
CA ALA A 222 -11.26 5.35 9.04
C ALA A 222 -11.11 5.11 10.55
N SER A 223 -9.99 4.52 10.97
CA SER A 223 -9.72 4.25 12.39
C SER A 223 -9.43 5.55 13.17
N ALA A 224 -8.69 6.49 12.59
CA ALA A 224 -8.39 7.79 13.20
C ALA A 224 -9.67 8.62 13.39
N GLN A 225 -10.59 8.60 12.43
CA GLN A 225 -11.87 9.30 12.54
C GLN A 225 -12.68 8.78 13.73
N GLU A 226 -12.79 7.46 13.90
CA GLU A 226 -13.49 6.85 15.03
C GLU A 226 -12.89 7.25 16.38
N ARG A 227 -11.54 7.21 16.47
CA ARG A 227 -10.84 7.61 17.71
C ARG A 227 -11.01 9.09 18.01
N ALA A 228 -10.88 9.95 16.99
CA ALA A 228 -11.09 11.39 17.12
C ALA A 228 -12.52 11.70 17.61
N ASP A 229 -13.53 11.05 17.05
CA ASP A 229 -14.92 11.24 17.45
C ASP A 229 -15.19 10.77 18.88
N ALA A 230 -14.57 9.66 19.32
CA ALA A 230 -14.65 9.17 20.69
C ALA A 230 -14.02 10.17 21.68
N LEU A 231 -12.85 10.75 21.34
CA LEU A 231 -12.19 11.77 22.17
C LEU A 231 -13.01 13.06 22.26
N ARG A 232 -13.58 13.53 21.15
CA ARG A 232 -14.47 14.72 21.11
C ARG A 232 -15.74 14.51 21.93
N LYS A 233 -16.37 13.34 21.87
CA LYS A 233 -17.52 12.99 22.73
C LYS A 233 -17.15 13.05 24.21
N SER A 234 -15.91 12.79 24.56
CA SER A 234 -15.35 12.93 25.91
C SER A 234 -14.89 14.37 26.22
N LYS A 235 -15.26 15.38 25.39
CA LYS A 235 -14.93 16.80 25.54
C LYS A 235 -13.43 17.10 25.48
N VAL A 236 -12.64 16.26 24.85
CA VAL A 236 -11.23 16.55 24.54
C VAL A 236 -11.18 17.58 23.43
N THR A 237 -10.31 18.58 23.60
CA THR A 237 -10.05 19.64 22.60
C THR A 237 -8.58 19.66 22.22
N VAL A 238 -8.29 20.15 21.04
CA VAL A 238 -6.93 20.50 20.62
C VAL A 238 -6.67 21.94 21.05
N PRO A 239 -5.47 22.26 21.55
CA PRO A 239 -5.10 23.62 21.95
C PRO A 239 -5.21 24.65 20.85
#